data_793ae702da693c2e73ddf7a1e9435f7d
#
_entry.id   793ae702da693c2e73ddf7a1e9435f7d
#
_cell.length_a   1.000
_cell.length_b   1.000
_cell.length_c   1.000
_cell.angle_alpha   90.00
_cell.angle_beta   90.00
_cell.angle_gamma   90.00
#
_symmetry.space_group_name_H-M   'P 1'
#
loop_
_entity.id
_entity.type
_entity.pdbx_description
1 polymer ?
#
loop_
_entity_poly.entity_id
_entity_poly.type
_entity_poly.pdbx_seq_one_letter_code
_entity_poly.pdbx_strand_id
1 'polypeptide(L)'
;LGSDTRTAGMLSGKCGIVVLHMGDAPSGLAPVREALARTAIPVKIFHPTHVNRKRELLEEAFAFARQGGFIDLTCGIDGAGRPAACIMESRERGIPMEQITISSDGMGSWSTYDESGSLLAIGYAPVDTVLKEVKVLVQEYQLPLEEALCFATSNTARSLELFPKKGCIRAGSDADLLLLEEDLSIHTVIAGGRRMLEDHVLLQKGTYEI
;
A
#
# COMPACT_ATOMS: atom_id res chain seq x y z
N LEU A 1 20.30 4.17 9.72
CA LEU A 1 19.46 3.43 8.76
C LEU A 1 18.85 4.36 7.70
N GLY A 2 17.96 5.31 8.06
CA GLY A 2 17.27 6.17 7.07
C GLY A 2 18.22 6.98 6.18
N SER A 3 19.30 7.56 6.76
CA SER A 3 20.33 8.28 6.02
C SER A 3 21.07 7.36 5.03
N ASP A 4 21.46 6.17 5.47
CA ASP A 4 22.20 5.20 4.64
C ASP A 4 21.33 4.69 3.50
N THR A 5 20.06 4.38 3.80
CA THR A 5 19.07 3.96 2.80
C THR A 5 18.88 5.03 1.73
N ARG A 6 18.72 6.30 2.13
CA ARG A 6 18.64 7.42 1.19
C ARG A 6 19.89 7.53 0.32
N THR A 7 21.08 7.47 0.93
CA THR A 7 22.34 7.53 0.19
C THR A 7 22.48 6.39 -0.78
N ALA A 8 22.15 5.16 -0.37
CA ALA A 8 22.17 3.99 -1.25
C ALA A 8 21.19 4.13 -2.42
N GLY A 9 20.00 4.66 -2.18
CA GLY A 9 19.02 4.98 -3.22
C GLY A 9 19.56 5.98 -4.25
N MET A 10 20.14 7.08 -3.78
CA MET A 10 20.76 8.10 -4.65
C MET A 10 21.90 7.52 -5.48
N LEU A 11 22.78 6.73 -4.90
CA LEU A 11 23.92 6.13 -5.60
C LEU A 11 23.51 5.08 -6.63
N SER A 12 22.43 4.35 -6.35
CA SER A 12 21.92 3.29 -7.24
C SER A 12 20.89 3.77 -8.27
N GLY A 13 20.46 5.04 -8.20
CA GLY A 13 19.37 5.57 -9.02
C GLY A 13 18.01 4.90 -8.72
N LYS A 14 17.81 4.43 -7.49
CA LYS A 14 16.59 3.77 -7.03
C LYS A 14 15.95 4.55 -5.88
N CYS A 15 14.71 4.25 -5.58
CA CYS A 15 14.03 4.75 -4.40
C CYS A 15 14.77 4.29 -3.12
N GLY A 16 15.08 5.24 -2.25
CA GLY A 16 15.73 4.97 -0.96
C GLY A 16 14.78 5.21 0.19
N ILE A 17 13.85 4.28 0.43
CA ILE A 17 12.86 4.34 1.51
C ILE A 17 13.06 3.21 2.52
N VAL A 18 12.61 3.44 3.74
CA VAL A 18 12.55 2.45 4.81
C VAL A 18 11.08 2.09 5.00
N VAL A 19 10.68 0.92 4.54
CA VAL A 19 9.35 0.37 4.82
C VAL A 19 9.35 -0.16 6.25
N LEU A 20 8.43 0.33 7.07
CA LEU A 20 8.32 -0.03 8.47
C LEU A 20 7.10 -0.92 8.68
N HIS A 21 7.33 -2.22 8.89
CA HIS A 21 6.27 -3.15 9.26
C HIS A 21 5.85 -2.91 10.70
N MET A 22 4.72 -2.24 10.88
CA MET A 22 4.21 -1.85 12.19
C MET A 22 3.55 -3.05 12.89
N GLY A 23 4.02 -3.31 14.11
CA GLY A 23 3.44 -4.30 15.01
C GLY A 23 2.58 -3.66 16.10
N ASP A 24 2.39 -4.41 17.20
CA ASP A 24 1.54 -4.00 18.32
C ASP A 24 2.31 -3.28 19.45
N ALA A 25 3.58 -2.95 19.21
CA ALA A 25 4.40 -2.25 20.19
C ALA A 25 3.73 -0.91 20.59
N PRO A 26 3.68 -0.59 21.90
CA PRO A 26 3.02 0.63 22.38
C PRO A 26 3.75 1.92 21.96
N SER A 27 5.01 1.80 21.50
CA SER A 27 5.78 2.94 21.00
C SER A 27 5.24 3.53 19.68
N GLY A 28 4.47 2.75 18.91
CA GLY A 28 3.93 3.19 17.61
C GLY A 28 5.00 3.84 16.72
N LEU A 29 4.71 5.04 16.23
CA LEU A 29 5.63 5.83 15.41
C LEU A 29 6.58 6.74 16.22
N ALA A 30 6.64 6.62 17.55
CA ALA A 30 7.53 7.47 18.37
C ALA A 30 9.01 7.41 17.93
N PRO A 31 9.60 6.23 17.61
CA PRO A 31 10.99 6.19 17.13
C PRO A 31 11.20 6.94 15.81
N VAL A 32 10.21 6.94 14.92
CA VAL A 32 10.26 7.70 13.65
C VAL A 32 10.22 9.21 13.93
N ARG A 33 9.29 9.65 14.78
CA ARG A 33 9.18 11.06 15.18
C ARG A 33 10.47 11.55 15.84
N GLU A 34 11.08 10.76 16.70
CA GLU A 34 12.34 11.07 17.33
C GLU A 34 13.49 11.19 16.31
N ALA A 35 13.57 10.27 15.36
CA ALA A 35 14.55 10.33 14.29
C ALA A 35 14.39 11.60 13.43
N LEU A 36 13.16 11.95 13.06
CA LEU A 36 12.85 13.15 12.29
C LEU A 36 13.16 14.43 13.05
N ALA A 37 12.90 14.47 14.37
CA ALA A 37 13.18 15.64 15.20
C ALA A 37 14.69 15.89 15.41
N ARG A 38 15.52 14.84 15.33
CA ARG A 38 16.96 14.91 15.57
C ARG A 38 17.81 14.98 14.31
N THR A 39 17.22 14.84 13.13
CA THR A 39 17.96 14.73 11.87
C THR A 39 17.31 15.56 10.77
N ALA A 40 18.05 15.79 9.69
CA ALA A 40 17.52 16.42 8.47
C ALA A 40 17.01 15.38 7.45
N ILE A 41 16.67 14.15 7.88
CA ILE A 41 16.12 13.12 7.01
C ILE A 41 14.70 13.54 6.60
N PRO A 42 14.38 13.57 5.30
CA PRO A 42 13.01 13.87 4.85
C PRO A 42 12.01 12.83 5.36
N VAL A 43 10.82 13.29 5.75
CA VAL A 43 9.74 12.42 6.26
C VAL A 43 9.40 11.29 5.29
N LYS A 44 9.43 11.55 3.98
CA LYS A 44 9.12 10.58 2.91
C LYS A 44 10.06 9.36 2.86
N ILE A 45 11.18 9.38 3.60
CA ILE A 45 12.09 8.23 3.68
C ILE A 45 11.48 7.09 4.50
N PHE A 46 10.57 7.38 5.40
CA PHE A 46 9.88 6.39 6.20
C PHE A 46 8.49 6.14 5.64
N HIS A 47 8.15 4.87 5.43
CA HIS A 47 6.86 4.42 4.92
C HIS A 47 6.29 3.33 5.85
N PRO A 48 5.58 3.70 6.91
CA PRO A 48 4.95 2.73 7.80
C PRO A 48 3.80 2.02 7.07
N THR A 49 3.83 0.68 7.10
CA THR A 49 2.75 -0.20 6.64
C THR A 49 2.03 -0.86 7.81
N HIS A 50 0.86 -1.46 7.58
CA HIS A 50 -0.03 -2.04 8.59
C HIS A 50 -0.57 -1.00 9.58
N VAL A 51 -0.69 0.28 9.17
CA VAL A 51 -1.08 1.33 10.12
C VAL A 51 -2.54 1.22 10.57
N ASN A 52 -3.37 0.47 9.84
CA ASN A 52 -4.75 0.15 10.24
C ASN A 52 -4.85 -1.06 11.20
N ARG A 53 -3.72 -1.55 11.73
CA ARG A 53 -3.69 -2.66 12.68
C ARG A 53 -4.41 -2.32 14.00
N LYS A 54 -4.29 -1.10 14.48
CA LYS A 54 -4.98 -0.60 15.67
C LYS A 54 -5.21 0.90 15.63
N ARG A 55 -6.22 1.34 16.38
CA ARG A 55 -6.70 2.72 16.34
C ARG A 55 -5.63 3.75 16.67
N GLU A 56 -4.88 3.53 17.73
CA GLU A 56 -3.85 4.46 18.19
C GLU A 56 -2.76 4.66 17.12
N LEU A 57 -2.37 3.58 16.45
CA LEU A 57 -1.40 3.62 15.38
C LEU A 57 -1.93 4.37 14.15
N LEU A 58 -3.20 4.19 13.80
CA LEU A 58 -3.84 4.92 12.71
C LEU A 58 -3.89 6.42 12.98
N GLU A 59 -4.17 6.85 14.23
CA GLU A 59 -4.12 8.27 14.60
C GLU A 59 -2.71 8.87 14.44
N GLU A 60 -1.69 8.14 14.86
CA GLU A 60 -0.30 8.56 14.65
C GLU A 60 0.06 8.63 13.16
N ALA A 61 -0.42 7.68 12.37
CA ALA A 61 -0.21 7.63 10.93
C ALA A 61 -0.90 8.82 10.22
N PHE A 62 -2.10 9.20 10.64
CA PHE A 62 -2.75 10.41 10.11
C PHE A 62 -1.96 11.68 10.41
N ALA A 63 -1.41 11.80 11.62
CA ALA A 63 -0.54 12.92 11.95
C ALA A 63 0.75 12.92 11.13
N PHE A 64 1.29 11.73 10.82
CA PHE A 64 2.47 11.54 9.97
C PHE A 64 2.18 11.90 8.51
N ALA A 65 1.01 11.49 7.97
CA ALA A 65 0.59 11.85 6.61
C ALA A 65 0.42 13.36 6.43
N ARG A 66 -0.11 14.08 7.44
CA ARG A 66 -0.19 15.56 7.41
C ARG A 66 1.16 16.25 7.34
N GLN A 67 2.25 15.59 7.72
CA GLN A 67 3.61 16.09 7.60
C GLN A 67 4.24 15.76 6.23
N GLY A 68 3.48 15.12 5.32
CA GLY A 68 3.95 14.71 3.99
C GLY A 68 4.60 13.32 3.98
N GLY A 69 4.43 12.51 5.03
CA GLY A 69 4.82 11.11 5.05
C GLY A 69 3.81 10.23 4.32
N PHE A 70 4.27 9.17 3.66
CA PHE A 70 3.39 8.15 3.13
C PHE A 70 3.02 7.15 4.21
N ILE A 71 1.77 6.68 4.21
CA ILE A 71 1.26 5.63 5.08
C ILE A 71 0.61 4.54 4.24
N ASP A 72 0.70 3.29 4.69
CA ASP A 72 0.14 2.16 3.97
C ASP A 72 -0.89 1.41 4.83
N LEU A 73 -2.08 1.27 4.27
CA LEU A 73 -3.18 0.52 4.83
C LEU A 73 -3.17 -0.89 4.23
N THR A 74 -3.12 -1.90 5.08
CA THR A 74 -3.04 -3.28 4.61
C THR A 74 -4.43 -3.89 4.48
N CYS A 75 -4.72 -4.39 3.28
CA CYS A 75 -5.96 -5.09 2.97
C CYS A 75 -6.01 -6.43 3.72
N GLY A 76 -7.16 -6.72 4.35
CA GLY A 76 -7.33 -7.93 5.17
C GLY A 76 -6.96 -7.75 6.64
N ILE A 77 -6.55 -6.56 7.06
CA ILE A 77 -6.42 -6.16 8.46
C ILE A 77 -7.58 -5.22 8.82
N ASP A 78 -8.33 -5.58 9.84
CA ASP A 78 -9.55 -4.86 10.26
C ASP A 78 -9.45 -4.23 11.67
N GLY A 79 -8.25 -4.13 12.24
CA GLY A 79 -8.04 -3.70 13.63
C GLY A 79 -8.60 -2.32 13.96
N ALA A 80 -8.20 -1.27 13.21
CA ALA A 80 -8.79 0.08 13.31
C ALA A 80 -9.92 0.30 12.28
N GLY A 81 -10.16 -0.67 11.42
CA GLY A 81 -11.09 -0.67 10.30
C GLY A 81 -10.43 -1.17 9.02
N ARG A 82 -11.25 -1.67 8.10
CA ARG A 82 -10.79 -2.03 6.77
C ARG A 82 -10.25 -0.81 6.02
N PRO A 83 -9.31 -0.96 5.05
CA PRO A 83 -8.71 0.17 4.35
C PRO A 83 -9.71 1.16 3.76
N ALA A 84 -10.81 0.70 3.14
CA ALA A 84 -11.82 1.59 2.58
C ALA A 84 -12.44 2.51 3.65
N ALA A 85 -12.78 1.98 4.82
CA ALA A 85 -13.31 2.77 5.93
C ALA A 85 -12.27 3.80 6.43
N CYS A 86 -11.00 3.38 6.57
CA CYS A 86 -9.92 4.27 6.97
C CYS A 86 -9.66 5.38 5.93
N ILE A 87 -9.79 5.07 4.63
CA ILE A 87 -9.68 6.05 3.53
C ILE A 87 -10.81 7.07 3.62
N MET A 88 -12.04 6.63 3.80
CA MET A 88 -13.18 7.55 3.91
C MET A 88 -13.07 8.43 5.16
N GLU A 89 -12.68 7.87 6.29
CA GLU A 89 -12.36 8.65 7.49
C GLU A 89 -11.24 9.67 7.23
N SER A 90 -10.20 9.26 6.50
CA SER A 90 -9.11 10.16 6.11
C SER A 90 -9.62 11.36 5.32
N ARG A 91 -10.52 11.12 4.36
CA ARG A 91 -11.14 12.15 3.54
C ARG A 91 -11.94 13.14 4.39
N GLU A 92 -12.81 12.63 5.30
CA GLU A 92 -13.60 13.46 6.21
C GLU A 92 -12.74 14.32 7.14
N ARG A 93 -11.59 13.80 7.54
CA ARG A 93 -10.66 14.47 8.45
C ARG A 93 -9.63 15.35 7.74
N GLY A 94 -9.69 15.48 6.41
CA GLY A 94 -8.77 16.30 5.64
C GLY A 94 -7.32 15.79 5.69
N ILE A 95 -7.14 14.47 5.73
CA ILE A 95 -5.81 13.86 5.57
C ILE A 95 -5.43 13.93 4.08
N PRO A 96 -4.18 14.29 3.72
CA PRO A 96 -3.76 14.31 2.33
C PRO A 96 -3.90 12.93 1.68
N MET A 97 -4.86 12.78 0.77
CA MET A 97 -5.21 11.49 0.17
C MET A 97 -4.06 10.93 -0.70
N GLU A 98 -3.23 11.79 -1.25
CA GLU A 98 -2.05 11.44 -2.03
C GLU A 98 -0.93 10.79 -1.20
N GLN A 99 -1.01 10.88 0.14
CA GLN A 99 -0.05 10.25 1.07
C GLN A 99 -0.50 8.85 1.52
N ILE A 100 -1.64 8.36 1.03
CA ILE A 100 -2.19 7.07 1.44
C ILE A 100 -1.97 6.05 0.31
N THR A 101 -1.43 4.89 0.68
CA THR A 101 -1.34 3.70 -0.18
C THR A 101 -2.10 2.53 0.43
N ILE A 102 -2.43 1.55 -0.39
CA ILE A 102 -2.96 0.26 0.05
C ILE A 102 -2.10 -0.88 -0.48
N SER A 103 -1.93 -1.92 0.32
CA SER A 103 -1.19 -3.13 -0.06
C SER A 103 -1.90 -4.38 0.41
N SER A 104 -1.57 -5.52 -0.22
CA SER A 104 -2.15 -6.82 0.14
C SER A 104 -1.39 -7.54 1.24
N ASP A 105 -0.15 -7.15 1.52
CA ASP A 105 0.81 -7.98 2.26
C ASP A 105 0.90 -9.41 1.68
N GLY A 106 0.67 -9.50 0.35
CA GLY A 106 0.48 -10.76 -0.36
C GLY A 106 1.61 -11.75 -0.12
N MET A 107 1.25 -12.99 0.22
CA MET A 107 2.15 -14.07 0.64
C MET A 107 2.88 -13.80 1.97
N GLY A 108 2.64 -12.68 2.64
CA GLY A 108 3.07 -12.43 4.01
C GLY A 108 2.40 -13.41 4.97
N SER A 109 3.15 -13.91 5.94
CA SER A 109 2.61 -14.83 6.95
C SER A 109 1.81 -14.08 8.01
N TRP A 110 0.71 -14.67 8.45
CA TRP A 110 -0.01 -14.25 9.63
C TRP A 110 -0.15 -15.42 10.61
N SER A 111 -0.22 -15.11 11.88
CA SER A 111 -0.34 -16.10 12.95
C SER A 111 -1.48 -15.74 13.88
N THR A 112 -2.24 -16.75 14.29
CA THR A 112 -3.25 -16.63 15.34
C THR A 112 -2.74 -17.29 16.62
N TYR A 113 -3.00 -16.66 17.74
CA TYR A 113 -2.59 -17.14 19.06
C TYR A 113 -3.83 -17.28 19.96
N ASP A 114 -3.75 -18.20 20.92
CA ASP A 114 -4.74 -18.31 21.99
C ASP A 114 -4.50 -17.27 23.10
N GLU A 115 -5.38 -17.26 24.10
CA GLU A 115 -5.28 -16.33 25.24
C GLU A 115 -3.99 -16.49 26.07
N SER A 116 -3.34 -17.66 25.97
CA SER A 116 -2.07 -17.94 26.65
C SER A 116 -0.84 -17.51 25.83
N GLY A 117 -1.04 -17.05 24.58
CA GLY A 117 0.02 -16.72 23.64
C GLY A 117 0.57 -17.92 22.87
N SER A 118 -0.08 -19.08 22.94
CA SER A 118 0.31 -20.27 22.17
C SER A 118 -0.19 -20.18 20.74
N LEU A 119 0.67 -20.56 19.76
CA LEU A 119 0.34 -20.52 18.36
C LEU A 119 -0.79 -21.49 18.01
N LEU A 120 -1.89 -20.98 17.46
CA LEU A 120 -3.04 -21.77 17.00
C LEU A 120 -2.97 -22.10 15.51
N ALA A 121 -2.64 -21.11 14.68
CA ALA A 121 -2.60 -21.30 13.24
C ALA A 121 -1.62 -20.32 12.58
N ILE A 122 -1.08 -20.75 11.43
CA ILE A 122 -0.31 -19.92 10.51
C ILE A 122 -1.02 -19.94 9.16
N GLY A 123 -1.15 -18.76 8.54
CA GLY A 123 -1.67 -18.60 7.19
C GLY A 123 -0.81 -17.67 6.37
N TYR A 124 -1.30 -17.31 5.20
CA TYR A 124 -0.67 -16.31 4.33
C TYR A 124 -1.73 -15.35 3.78
N ALA A 125 -1.31 -14.10 3.53
CA ALA A 125 -2.18 -13.08 3.00
C ALA A 125 -2.47 -13.32 1.50
N PRO A 126 -3.76 -13.24 1.06
CA PRO A 126 -4.10 -13.37 -0.36
C PRO A 126 -3.57 -12.15 -1.15
N VAL A 127 -3.20 -12.36 -2.41
CA VAL A 127 -2.66 -11.29 -3.29
C VAL A 127 -3.75 -10.45 -3.95
N ASP A 128 -5.00 -10.90 -3.95
CA ASP A 128 -6.13 -10.26 -4.65
C ASP A 128 -6.89 -9.21 -3.83
N THR A 129 -6.49 -8.98 -2.58
CA THR A 129 -7.19 -8.10 -1.64
C THR A 129 -7.20 -6.64 -2.05
N VAL A 130 -6.17 -6.16 -2.75
CA VAL A 130 -6.10 -4.76 -3.21
C VAL A 130 -7.24 -4.44 -4.17
N LEU A 131 -7.48 -5.28 -5.19
CA LEU A 131 -8.59 -5.04 -6.13
C LEU A 131 -9.96 -5.18 -5.44
N LYS A 132 -10.08 -6.11 -4.49
CA LYS A 132 -11.29 -6.24 -3.67
C LYS A 132 -11.58 -4.96 -2.89
N GLU A 133 -10.55 -4.33 -2.33
CA GLU A 133 -10.70 -3.09 -1.57
C GLU A 133 -11.04 -1.90 -2.48
N VAL A 134 -10.46 -1.83 -3.69
CA VAL A 134 -10.85 -0.84 -4.70
C VAL A 134 -12.33 -1.01 -5.09
N LYS A 135 -12.80 -2.24 -5.28
CA LYS A 135 -14.23 -2.52 -5.56
C LYS A 135 -15.13 -1.99 -4.43
N VAL A 136 -14.74 -2.20 -3.18
CA VAL A 136 -15.49 -1.70 -2.02
C VAL A 136 -15.54 -0.17 -2.01
N LEU A 137 -14.42 0.51 -2.25
CA LEU A 137 -14.40 1.98 -2.35
C LEU A 137 -15.37 2.50 -3.40
N VAL A 138 -15.43 1.84 -4.56
CA VAL A 138 -16.30 2.26 -5.66
C VAL A 138 -17.76 1.87 -5.43
N GLN A 139 -18.02 0.62 -5.06
CA GLN A 139 -19.37 0.06 -5.04
C GLN A 139 -20.14 0.36 -3.74
N GLU A 140 -19.44 0.32 -2.60
CA GLU A 140 -20.07 0.55 -1.30
C GLU A 140 -19.98 2.01 -0.87
N TYR A 141 -18.80 2.64 -1.06
CA TYR A 141 -18.56 4.02 -0.63
C TYR A 141 -18.77 5.06 -1.74
N GLN A 142 -19.10 4.62 -2.96
CA GLN A 142 -19.39 5.49 -4.11
C GLN A 142 -18.26 6.46 -4.45
N LEU A 143 -17.00 6.07 -4.14
CA LEU A 143 -15.84 6.84 -4.54
C LEU A 143 -15.64 6.71 -6.05
N PRO A 144 -15.36 7.80 -6.80
CA PRO A 144 -15.02 7.71 -8.21
C PRO A 144 -13.88 6.72 -8.45
N LEU A 145 -13.97 5.90 -9.51
CA LEU A 145 -12.98 4.86 -9.80
C LEU A 145 -11.55 5.43 -9.90
N GLU A 146 -11.41 6.59 -10.54
CA GLU A 146 -10.13 7.27 -10.69
C GLU A 146 -9.50 7.63 -9.35
N GLU A 147 -10.31 8.04 -8.37
CA GLU A 147 -9.83 8.34 -7.02
C GLU A 147 -9.48 7.04 -6.27
N ALA A 148 -10.34 6.02 -6.35
CA ALA A 148 -10.10 4.74 -5.68
C ALA A 148 -8.84 4.04 -6.20
N LEU A 149 -8.54 4.12 -7.48
CA LEU A 149 -7.34 3.54 -8.08
C LEU A 149 -6.05 4.25 -7.64
N CYS A 150 -6.10 5.53 -7.26
CA CYS A 150 -4.89 6.27 -6.88
C CYS A 150 -4.13 5.61 -5.75
N PHE A 151 -4.82 5.02 -4.78
CA PHE A 151 -4.19 4.39 -3.60
C PHE A 151 -3.31 3.18 -3.96
N ALA A 152 -3.66 2.45 -5.02
CA ALA A 152 -2.91 1.29 -5.50
C ALA A 152 -1.98 1.60 -6.69
N THR A 153 -2.09 2.78 -7.30
CA THR A 153 -1.38 3.12 -8.55
C THR A 153 -0.50 4.36 -8.39
N SER A 154 -1.06 5.55 -8.58
CA SER A 154 -0.28 6.80 -8.62
C SER A 154 0.35 7.15 -7.28
N ASN A 155 -0.34 6.92 -6.15
CA ASN A 155 0.21 7.20 -4.84
C ASN A 155 1.37 6.24 -4.52
N THR A 156 1.16 4.94 -4.78
CA THR A 156 2.21 3.92 -4.65
C THR A 156 3.41 4.25 -5.53
N ALA A 157 3.18 4.64 -6.79
CA ALA A 157 4.27 5.03 -7.69
C ALA A 157 5.01 6.29 -7.20
N ARG A 158 4.31 7.26 -6.61
CA ARG A 158 4.95 8.45 -6.01
C ARG A 158 5.76 8.10 -4.77
N SER A 159 5.23 7.27 -3.88
CA SER A 159 5.96 6.84 -2.68
C SER A 159 7.26 6.11 -3.02
N LEU A 160 7.25 5.37 -4.13
CA LEU A 160 8.40 4.61 -4.63
C LEU A 160 9.29 5.39 -5.62
N GLU A 161 9.03 6.69 -5.84
CA GLU A 161 9.73 7.55 -6.80
C GLU A 161 9.71 6.98 -8.25
N LEU A 162 8.68 6.23 -8.61
CA LEU A 162 8.47 5.64 -9.93
C LEU A 162 7.51 6.45 -10.80
N PHE A 163 6.79 7.41 -10.23
CA PHE A 163 5.88 8.27 -11.00
C PHE A 163 6.69 9.32 -11.80
N PRO A 164 6.35 9.60 -13.08
CA PRO A 164 5.23 9.09 -13.86
C PRO A 164 5.59 7.87 -14.74
N LYS A 165 6.72 7.23 -14.52
CA LYS A 165 7.09 6.03 -15.29
C LYS A 165 6.07 4.90 -15.06
N LYS A 166 5.55 4.80 -13.83
CA LYS A 166 4.47 3.89 -13.42
C LYS A 166 3.34 4.67 -12.74
N GLY A 167 2.19 4.03 -12.58
CA GLY A 167 1.04 4.57 -11.84
C GLY A 167 0.18 5.57 -12.60
N CYS A 168 0.37 5.70 -13.92
CA CYS A 168 -0.51 6.51 -14.78
C CYS A 168 -0.46 6.01 -16.23
N ILE A 169 -1.49 6.35 -17.00
CA ILE A 169 -1.56 6.09 -18.44
C ILE A 169 -1.10 7.38 -19.14
N ARG A 170 0.14 7.38 -19.63
CA ARG A 170 0.76 8.55 -20.22
C ARG A 170 1.82 8.15 -21.25
N ALA A 171 2.01 8.97 -22.28
CA ALA A 171 3.11 8.76 -23.22
C ALA A 171 4.46 8.76 -22.49
N GLY A 172 5.25 7.70 -22.66
CA GLY A 172 6.54 7.48 -22.00
C GLY A 172 6.44 6.72 -20.67
N SER A 173 5.25 6.40 -20.17
CA SER A 173 5.07 5.48 -19.04
C SER A 173 5.18 4.03 -19.50
N ASP A 174 5.54 3.15 -18.57
CA ASP A 174 5.51 1.70 -18.82
C ASP A 174 4.07 1.25 -19.12
N ALA A 175 3.91 0.34 -20.07
CA ALA A 175 2.62 -0.21 -20.42
C ALA A 175 2.22 -1.35 -19.45
N ASP A 176 1.89 -0.96 -18.22
CA ASP A 176 1.30 -1.82 -17.20
C ASP A 176 -0.18 -1.43 -17.05
N LEU A 177 -1.07 -2.22 -17.66
CA LEU A 177 -2.47 -1.85 -17.84
C LEU A 177 -3.39 -2.99 -17.38
N LEU A 178 -4.52 -2.61 -16.80
CA LEU A 178 -5.66 -3.51 -16.56
C LEU A 178 -6.84 -3.04 -17.39
N LEU A 179 -7.48 -3.96 -18.09
CA LEU A 179 -8.82 -3.78 -18.63
C LEU A 179 -9.78 -4.49 -17.68
N LEU A 180 -10.75 -3.75 -17.20
CA LEU A 180 -11.75 -4.23 -16.26
C LEU A 180 -13.11 -4.27 -16.91
N GLU A 181 -13.94 -5.22 -16.49
CA GLU A 181 -15.37 -5.26 -16.81
C GLU A 181 -16.13 -4.19 -15.99
N GLU A 182 -17.42 -4.01 -16.27
CA GLU A 182 -18.28 -3.07 -15.54
C GLU A 182 -18.36 -3.38 -14.02
N ASP A 183 -18.24 -4.65 -13.64
CA ASP A 183 -18.22 -5.12 -12.25
C ASP A 183 -16.83 -5.03 -11.62
N LEU A 184 -15.86 -4.43 -12.32
CA LEU A 184 -14.44 -4.32 -11.95
C LEU A 184 -13.74 -5.68 -11.85
N SER A 185 -14.25 -6.74 -12.48
CA SER A 185 -13.48 -7.97 -12.68
C SER A 185 -12.39 -7.77 -13.74
N ILE A 186 -11.30 -8.53 -13.64
CA ILE A 186 -10.18 -8.39 -14.56
C ILE A 186 -10.50 -9.12 -15.86
N HIS A 187 -10.57 -8.37 -16.96
CA HIS A 187 -10.67 -8.92 -18.32
C HIS A 187 -9.28 -9.20 -18.89
N THR A 188 -8.40 -8.19 -18.90
CA THR A 188 -7.07 -8.29 -19.51
C THR A 188 -5.99 -7.68 -18.58
N VAL A 189 -4.85 -8.33 -18.51
CA VAL A 189 -3.64 -7.82 -17.82
C VAL A 189 -2.53 -7.66 -18.85
N ILE A 190 -1.97 -6.44 -18.90
CA ILE A 190 -0.78 -6.14 -19.69
C ILE A 190 0.32 -5.71 -18.71
N ALA A 191 1.48 -6.34 -18.77
CA ALA A 191 2.65 -6.00 -17.97
C ALA A 191 3.87 -5.78 -18.86
N GLY A 192 4.49 -4.61 -18.78
CA GLY A 192 5.61 -4.24 -19.62
C GLY A 192 5.31 -4.34 -21.12
N GLY A 193 4.07 -4.04 -21.53
CA GLY A 193 3.60 -4.12 -22.92
C GLY A 193 3.26 -5.53 -23.42
N ARG A 194 3.31 -6.54 -22.56
CA ARG A 194 2.96 -7.93 -22.90
C ARG A 194 1.63 -8.32 -22.27
N ARG A 195 0.76 -8.99 -23.04
CA ARG A 195 -0.47 -9.58 -22.49
C ARG A 195 -0.09 -10.77 -21.60
N MET A 196 -0.50 -10.71 -20.36
CA MET A 196 -0.29 -11.75 -19.35
C MET A 196 -1.55 -12.59 -19.16
N LEU A 197 -2.71 -11.92 -19.22
CA LEU A 197 -4.04 -12.52 -19.15
C LEU A 197 -4.93 -11.80 -20.17
N GLU A 198 -5.81 -12.54 -20.88
CA GLU A 198 -6.77 -12.02 -21.83
C GLU A 198 -8.03 -12.89 -21.81
N ASP A 199 -9.20 -12.28 -21.85
CA ASP A 199 -10.50 -12.97 -21.77
C ASP A 199 -10.55 -13.98 -20.61
N HIS A 200 -10.04 -13.59 -19.44
CA HIS A 200 -9.91 -14.44 -18.24
C HIS A 200 -8.99 -15.65 -18.40
N VAL A 201 -8.27 -15.77 -19.52
CA VAL A 201 -7.32 -16.86 -19.77
C VAL A 201 -5.89 -16.40 -19.49
N LEU A 202 -5.19 -17.13 -18.62
CA LEU A 202 -3.78 -16.88 -18.32
C LEU A 202 -2.91 -17.26 -19.51
N LEU A 203 -2.23 -16.28 -20.11
CA LEU A 203 -1.35 -16.47 -21.27
C LEU A 203 0.10 -16.73 -20.90
N GLN A 204 0.54 -16.18 -19.75
CA GLN A 204 1.90 -16.33 -19.26
C GLN A 204 1.84 -16.84 -17.82
N LYS A 205 2.56 -17.91 -17.55
CA LYS A 205 2.69 -18.48 -16.21
C LYS A 205 4.01 -18.05 -15.58
N GLY A 206 4.00 -17.83 -14.27
CA GLY A 206 5.20 -17.65 -13.48
C GLY A 206 6.00 -18.95 -13.33
N THR A 207 7.22 -18.86 -12.82
CA THR A 207 8.16 -20.00 -12.71
C THR A 207 7.58 -21.17 -11.90
N TYR A 208 6.70 -20.90 -10.96
CA TYR A 208 6.13 -21.90 -10.02
C TYR A 208 4.64 -22.17 -10.26
N GLU A 209 4.05 -21.64 -11.33
CA GLU A 209 2.66 -21.88 -11.70
C GLU A 209 2.58 -23.09 -12.65
N ILE A 210 1.77 -24.08 -12.27
CA ILE A 210 1.60 -25.35 -13.01
C ILE A 210 0.44 -25.27 -13.99
#